data_d999f90f6bca32078c778515b93f87f0
#
_entry.id   d999f90f6bca32078c778515b93f87f0
#
_cell.length_a   1.000
_cell.length_b   1.000
_cell.length_c   1.000
_cell.angle_alpha   90.00
_cell.angle_beta   90.00
_cell.angle_gamma   90.00
#
_symmetry.space_group_name_H-M   'P 1'
#
loop_
_entity.id
_entity.type
_entity.pdbx_description
1 polymer ?
#
loop_
_entity_poly.entity_id
_entity_poly.type
_entity_poly.pdbx_seq_one_letter_code
_entity_poly.pdbx_strand_id
1 'polypeptide(L)'
;MSSEVEAMKLAIRHGEIPVPKMMGYDDSCTICNSPYFFMEKLEGKSLNTIKDSLSSEQINRIHVETGEINKRINDILCPVFGYPGQPEFQGKEWYPIFRKMMEAGVNDAQHGNVDLKIPIDQMWLCLDRDKSIFEEVSEPKLVHWDCWDGNIFIHSGKVTGIIDWERSIWGDPLMEVGFRTYADNTCFQKGYGIKRLTKNQERRALWYDIYLMLLVALEYEYRKYETMDSYYYATQMLMKQFEKVQG
;
A
#
# COMPACT_ATOMS: atom_id res chain seq x y z
N MET A 1 -7.58 -11.20 4.44
CA MET A 1 -8.36 -11.32 5.70
C MET A 1 -7.45 -11.42 6.93
N SER A 2 -6.65 -12.50 7.16
CA SER A 2 -5.77 -12.59 8.35
C SER A 2 -4.78 -11.43 8.48
N SER A 3 -4.08 -11.06 7.42
CA SER A 3 -3.18 -9.90 7.39
C SER A 3 -3.89 -8.60 7.73
N GLU A 4 -5.08 -8.40 7.20
CA GLU A 4 -5.93 -7.23 7.48
C GLU A 4 -6.31 -7.14 8.95
N VAL A 5 -6.80 -8.25 9.51
CA VAL A 5 -7.18 -8.33 10.93
C VAL A 5 -5.98 -8.06 11.85
N GLU A 6 -4.81 -8.61 11.54
CA GLU A 6 -3.59 -8.36 12.34
C GLU A 6 -3.12 -6.90 12.24
N ALA A 7 -3.15 -6.29 11.05
CA ALA A 7 -2.82 -4.88 10.87
C ALA A 7 -3.77 -3.96 11.65
N MET A 8 -5.09 -4.21 11.54
CA MET A 8 -6.10 -3.46 12.31
C MET A 8 -5.89 -3.61 13.82
N LYS A 9 -5.60 -4.82 14.33
CA LYS A 9 -5.31 -5.04 15.75
C LYS A 9 -4.09 -4.25 16.23
N LEU A 10 -3.03 -4.17 15.42
CA LEU A 10 -1.84 -3.38 15.74
C LEU A 10 -2.18 -1.88 15.81
N ALA A 11 -2.89 -1.36 14.81
CA ALA A 11 -3.30 0.04 14.75
C ALA A 11 -4.26 0.41 15.91
N ILE A 12 -5.24 -0.46 16.23
CA ILE A 12 -6.17 -0.27 17.36
C ILE A 12 -5.40 -0.22 18.69
N ARG A 13 -4.42 -1.10 18.91
CA ARG A 13 -3.61 -1.11 20.15
C ARG A 13 -2.77 0.16 20.32
N HIS A 14 -2.36 0.79 19.24
CA HIS A 14 -1.65 2.08 19.28
C HIS A 14 -2.52 3.21 19.86
N GLY A 15 -3.85 3.18 19.63
CA GLY A 15 -4.85 4.04 20.26
C GLY A 15 -5.03 5.43 19.66
N GLU A 16 -4.14 5.89 18.79
CA GLU A 16 -4.18 7.22 18.18
C GLU A 16 -4.48 7.20 16.66
N ILE A 17 -4.77 6.00 16.12
CA ILE A 17 -5.07 5.79 14.72
C ILE A 17 -6.58 5.57 14.58
N PRO A 18 -7.27 6.32 13.71
CA PRO A 18 -8.71 6.18 13.51
C PRO A 18 -9.01 4.90 12.70
N VAL A 19 -9.13 3.77 13.40
CA VAL A 19 -9.48 2.46 12.83
C VAL A 19 -10.86 2.07 13.34
N PRO A 20 -11.76 1.55 12.47
CA PRO A 20 -13.05 1.03 12.93
C PRO A 20 -12.88 -0.02 14.03
N LYS A 21 -13.72 0.05 15.06
CA LYS A 21 -13.71 -0.96 16.11
C LYS A 21 -14.08 -2.33 15.54
N MET A 22 -13.23 -3.32 15.75
CA MET A 22 -13.53 -4.70 15.40
C MET A 22 -14.51 -5.30 16.38
N MET A 23 -15.65 -5.79 15.89
CA MET A 23 -16.74 -6.36 16.70
C MET A 23 -16.63 -7.88 16.82
N GLY A 24 -16.05 -8.54 15.83
CA GLY A 24 -15.84 -9.98 15.84
C GLY A 24 -15.07 -10.44 14.61
N TYR A 25 -14.36 -11.56 14.73
CA TYR A 25 -13.61 -12.19 13.65
C TYR A 25 -13.77 -13.70 13.76
N ASP A 26 -14.06 -14.37 12.65
CA ASP A 26 -14.17 -15.82 12.55
C ASP A 26 -13.41 -16.33 11.31
N ASP A 27 -12.44 -17.17 11.53
CA ASP A 27 -11.64 -17.86 10.52
C ASP A 27 -11.87 -19.37 10.50
N SER A 28 -12.85 -19.86 11.28
CA SER A 28 -13.19 -21.29 11.36
C SER A 28 -13.78 -21.85 10.08
N CYS A 29 -14.32 -20.99 9.20
CA CYS A 29 -15.07 -21.38 7.99
C CYS A 29 -16.23 -22.35 8.27
N THR A 30 -16.80 -22.35 9.49
CA THR A 30 -17.90 -23.24 9.89
C THR A 30 -19.28 -22.67 9.56
N ILE A 31 -19.41 -21.33 9.53
CA ILE A 31 -20.68 -20.64 9.24
C ILE A 31 -20.74 -20.29 7.74
N CYS A 32 -19.65 -19.82 7.16
CA CYS A 32 -19.53 -19.59 5.72
C CYS A 32 -18.18 -20.11 5.22
N ASN A 33 -18.05 -20.30 3.88
CA ASN A 33 -16.86 -20.93 3.28
C ASN A 33 -15.64 -19.99 3.17
N SER A 34 -15.62 -18.89 3.92
CA SER A 34 -14.48 -17.96 3.98
C SER A 34 -14.41 -17.27 5.33
N PRO A 35 -13.21 -16.86 5.78
CA PRO A 35 -13.06 -16.01 6.95
C PRO A 35 -13.82 -14.68 6.78
N TYR A 36 -14.36 -14.16 7.87
CA TYR A 36 -15.03 -12.86 7.88
C TYR A 36 -14.81 -12.13 9.21
N PHE A 37 -14.97 -10.82 9.19
CA PHE A 37 -15.03 -10.02 10.40
C PHE A 37 -16.12 -8.95 10.33
N PHE A 38 -16.56 -8.52 11.50
CA PHE A 38 -17.50 -7.41 11.66
C PHE A 38 -16.76 -6.23 12.28
N MET A 39 -17.00 -5.05 11.73
CA MET A 39 -16.51 -3.79 12.31
C MET A 39 -17.65 -2.80 12.46
N GLU A 40 -17.46 -1.80 13.30
CA GLU A 40 -18.43 -0.72 13.46
C GLU A 40 -18.58 0.03 12.13
N LYS A 41 -19.79 0.54 11.92
CA LYS A 41 -20.05 1.45 10.80
C LYS A 41 -19.52 2.83 11.16
N LEU A 42 -18.58 3.32 10.39
CA LEU A 42 -18.04 4.67 10.55
C LEU A 42 -19.08 5.74 10.24
N GLU A 43 -19.08 6.82 11.00
CA GLU A 43 -19.81 8.03 10.66
C GLU A 43 -19.06 8.81 9.58
N GLY A 44 -19.84 9.50 8.73
CA GLY A 44 -19.30 10.30 7.63
C GLY A 44 -19.31 9.58 6.28
N LYS A 45 -18.44 10.02 5.39
CA LYS A 45 -18.31 9.50 4.01
C LYS A 45 -16.85 9.42 3.62
N SER A 46 -16.53 8.55 2.66
CA SER A 46 -15.18 8.53 2.12
C SER A 46 -14.87 9.85 1.40
N LEU A 47 -13.62 10.32 1.53
CA LEU A 47 -13.17 11.58 0.91
C LEU A 47 -13.45 11.59 -0.59
N ASN A 48 -13.23 10.48 -1.27
CA ASN A 48 -13.46 10.35 -2.70
C ASN A 48 -14.92 10.67 -3.10
N THR A 49 -15.91 10.37 -2.24
CA THR A 49 -17.33 10.62 -2.55
C THR A 49 -17.77 12.05 -2.29
N ILE A 50 -17.04 12.82 -1.46
CA ILE A 50 -17.39 14.20 -1.10
C ILE A 50 -16.43 15.24 -1.64
N LYS A 51 -15.33 14.81 -2.26
CA LYS A 51 -14.22 15.66 -2.70
C LYS A 51 -14.68 16.85 -3.54
N ASP A 52 -15.59 16.63 -4.48
CA ASP A 52 -16.11 17.69 -5.37
C ASP A 52 -16.94 18.74 -4.63
N SER A 53 -17.40 18.46 -3.41
CA SER A 53 -18.14 19.39 -2.56
C SER A 53 -17.27 20.19 -1.60
N LEU A 54 -15.95 19.88 -1.55
CA LEU A 54 -14.99 20.50 -0.65
C LEU A 54 -14.16 21.57 -1.36
N SER A 55 -13.76 22.61 -0.63
CA SER A 55 -12.75 23.54 -1.14
C SER A 55 -11.36 22.90 -1.18
N SER A 56 -10.49 23.41 -2.06
CA SER A 56 -9.08 22.95 -2.12
C SER A 56 -8.39 23.07 -0.77
N GLU A 57 -8.70 24.10 0.04
CA GLU A 57 -8.14 24.28 1.38
C GLU A 57 -8.60 23.18 2.34
N GLN A 58 -9.87 22.75 2.26
CA GLN A 58 -10.39 21.65 3.05
C GLN A 58 -9.73 20.33 2.68
N ILE A 59 -9.59 20.04 1.38
CA ILE A 59 -8.89 18.85 0.87
C ILE A 59 -7.44 18.83 1.34
N ASN A 60 -6.74 19.96 1.20
CA ASN A 60 -5.34 20.07 1.63
C ASN A 60 -5.17 19.82 3.14
N ARG A 61 -6.07 20.33 3.97
CA ARG A 61 -6.06 20.05 5.43
C ARG A 61 -6.27 18.57 5.72
N ILE A 62 -7.21 17.93 5.03
CA ILE A 62 -7.45 16.48 5.18
C ILE A 62 -6.21 15.69 4.76
N HIS A 63 -5.57 16.03 3.65
CA HIS A 63 -4.35 15.33 3.23
C HIS A 63 -3.17 15.56 4.20
N VAL A 64 -3.06 16.74 4.85
CA VAL A 64 -2.09 16.95 5.94
C VAL A 64 -2.41 16.04 7.12
N GLU A 65 -3.66 16.02 7.59
CA GLU A 65 -4.10 15.14 8.69
C GLU A 65 -3.87 13.66 8.36
N THR A 66 -4.15 13.25 7.11
CA THR A 66 -3.87 11.88 6.64
C THR A 66 -2.37 11.56 6.73
N GLY A 67 -1.50 12.49 6.36
CA GLY A 67 -0.06 12.34 6.52
C GLY A 67 0.37 12.15 7.98
N GLU A 68 -0.21 12.91 8.90
CA GLU A 68 0.05 12.78 10.35
C GLU A 68 -0.41 11.42 10.89
N ILE A 69 -1.58 10.94 10.45
CA ILE A 69 -2.10 9.63 10.83
C ILE A 69 -1.21 8.53 10.25
N ASN A 70 -0.82 8.66 8.99
CA ASN A 70 0.02 7.67 8.32
C ASN A 70 1.41 7.58 8.97
N LYS A 71 1.96 8.70 9.44
CA LYS A 71 3.18 8.70 10.26
C LYS A 71 3.03 7.86 11.52
N ARG A 72 1.89 7.99 12.25
CA ARG A 72 1.61 7.17 13.43
C ARG A 72 1.47 5.69 13.10
N ILE A 73 0.85 5.33 11.97
CA ILE A 73 0.81 3.95 11.48
C ILE A 73 2.24 3.43 11.29
N ASN A 74 3.09 4.20 10.62
CA ASN A 74 4.47 3.80 10.34
C ASN A 74 5.42 3.94 11.54
N ASP A 75 4.97 4.48 12.67
CA ASP A 75 5.73 4.42 13.94
C ASP A 75 5.57 3.08 14.65
N ILE A 76 4.61 2.24 14.24
CA ILE A 76 4.42 0.89 14.77
C ILE A 76 5.52 -0.01 14.21
N LEU A 77 6.41 -0.46 15.11
CA LEU A 77 7.43 -1.46 14.81
C LEU A 77 6.80 -2.86 14.70
N CYS A 78 7.21 -3.58 13.67
CA CYS A 78 6.78 -4.94 13.41
C CYS A 78 7.92 -5.94 13.66
N PRO A 79 7.62 -7.24 13.87
CA PRO A 79 8.63 -8.21 14.29
C PRO A 79 9.60 -8.61 13.17
N VAL A 80 9.12 -8.61 11.94
CA VAL A 80 9.86 -9.01 10.72
C VAL A 80 9.30 -8.24 9.52
N PHE A 81 10.01 -8.24 8.39
CA PHE A 81 9.49 -7.73 7.12
C PHE A 81 8.55 -8.74 6.46
N GLY A 82 7.57 -8.24 5.68
CA GLY A 82 6.70 -9.04 4.84
C GLY A 82 5.23 -9.00 5.22
N TYR A 83 4.43 -9.93 4.69
CA TYR A 83 2.99 -9.98 4.93
C TYR A 83 2.65 -10.64 6.27
N PRO A 84 1.84 -10.01 7.15
CA PRO A 84 1.49 -10.55 8.47
C PRO A 84 0.90 -11.98 8.42
N GLY A 85 0.07 -12.25 7.43
CA GLY A 85 -0.64 -13.54 7.28
C GLY A 85 0.06 -14.58 6.41
N GLN A 86 1.32 -14.32 5.96
CA GLN A 86 2.03 -15.19 5.01
C GLN A 86 3.48 -15.41 5.46
N PRO A 87 3.73 -16.39 6.35
CA PRO A 87 5.07 -16.63 6.91
C PRO A 87 6.15 -16.88 5.85
N GLU A 88 5.78 -17.47 4.70
CA GLU A 88 6.66 -17.70 3.58
C GLU A 88 7.20 -16.40 2.93
N PHE A 89 6.51 -15.27 3.12
CA PHE A 89 6.93 -13.93 2.71
C PHE A 89 7.46 -13.11 3.88
N GLN A 90 7.98 -13.73 4.93
CA GLN A 90 8.53 -13.02 6.08
C GLN A 90 10.04 -13.24 6.21
N GLY A 91 10.75 -12.22 6.72
CA GLY A 91 12.19 -12.28 6.94
C GLY A 91 12.77 -11.08 7.67
N LYS A 92 14.06 -11.16 7.98
CA LYS A 92 14.79 -10.14 8.76
C LYS A 92 15.33 -8.98 7.91
N GLU A 93 15.46 -9.18 6.62
CA GLU A 93 16.04 -8.21 5.69
C GLU A 93 15.02 -7.84 4.62
N TRP A 94 14.91 -6.54 4.31
CA TRP A 94 13.88 -6.06 3.41
C TRP A 94 14.10 -6.48 1.96
N TYR A 95 15.33 -6.33 1.43
CA TYR A 95 15.59 -6.64 0.02
C TYR A 95 15.20 -8.06 -0.40
N PRO A 96 15.61 -9.13 0.32
CA PRO A 96 15.21 -10.49 -0.04
C PRO A 96 13.70 -10.70 -0.04
N ILE A 97 12.99 -10.06 0.90
CA ILE A 97 11.52 -10.16 0.98
C ILE A 97 10.87 -9.40 -0.16
N PHE A 98 11.28 -8.16 -0.43
CA PHE A 98 10.75 -7.38 -1.54
C PHE A 98 11.00 -8.07 -2.88
N ARG A 99 12.21 -8.60 -3.10
CA ARG A 99 12.56 -9.36 -4.30
C ARG A 99 11.67 -10.60 -4.47
N LYS A 100 11.43 -11.35 -3.38
CA LYS A 100 10.53 -12.52 -3.38
C LYS A 100 9.08 -12.14 -3.71
N MET A 101 8.60 -11.00 -3.20
CA MET A 101 7.28 -10.46 -3.53
C MET A 101 7.18 -10.12 -5.03
N MET A 102 8.20 -9.46 -5.58
CA MET A 102 8.29 -9.19 -7.03
C MET A 102 8.29 -10.47 -7.86
N GLU A 103 9.06 -11.50 -7.43
CA GLU A 103 9.11 -12.81 -8.09
C GLU A 103 7.74 -13.49 -8.10
N ALA A 104 7.04 -13.47 -6.98
CA ALA A 104 5.68 -14.02 -6.90
C ALA A 104 4.74 -13.33 -7.89
N GLY A 105 4.73 -11.98 -7.93
CA GLY A 105 3.90 -11.25 -8.88
C GLY A 105 4.25 -11.54 -10.36
N VAL A 106 5.54 -11.66 -10.69
CA VAL A 106 5.96 -12.05 -12.06
C VAL A 106 5.52 -13.48 -12.39
N ASN A 107 5.65 -14.41 -11.45
CA ASN A 107 5.20 -15.78 -11.64
C ASN A 107 3.66 -15.84 -11.82
N ASP A 108 2.91 -15.06 -11.05
CA ASP A 108 1.46 -14.96 -11.21
C ASP A 108 1.09 -14.39 -12.59
N ALA A 109 1.83 -13.39 -13.09
CA ALA A 109 1.64 -12.87 -14.44
C ALA A 109 1.85 -13.97 -15.51
N GLN A 110 2.90 -14.77 -15.35
CA GLN A 110 3.20 -15.89 -16.28
C GLN A 110 2.09 -16.95 -16.23
N HIS A 111 1.65 -17.37 -15.04
CA HIS A 111 0.58 -18.35 -14.88
C HIS A 111 -0.78 -17.85 -15.42
N GLY A 112 -1.08 -16.57 -15.21
CA GLY A 112 -2.30 -15.92 -15.72
C GLY A 112 -2.21 -15.49 -17.19
N ASN A 113 -1.07 -15.70 -17.88
CA ASN A 113 -0.78 -15.18 -19.23
C ASN A 113 -0.99 -13.66 -19.33
N VAL A 114 -0.66 -12.92 -18.27
CA VAL A 114 -0.73 -11.45 -18.23
C VAL A 114 0.59 -10.86 -18.76
N ASP A 115 0.52 -10.13 -19.86
CA ASP A 115 1.68 -9.46 -20.44
C ASP A 115 1.96 -8.13 -19.69
N LEU A 116 3.05 -8.07 -18.94
CA LEU A 116 3.44 -6.89 -18.14
C LEU A 116 4.02 -5.74 -18.99
N LYS A 117 4.25 -5.94 -20.29
CA LYS A 117 4.76 -4.93 -21.23
C LYS A 117 6.16 -4.37 -20.91
N ILE A 118 6.90 -5.04 -20.03
CA ILE A 118 8.29 -4.70 -19.71
C ILE A 118 9.20 -5.93 -19.86
N PRO A 119 10.48 -5.76 -20.22
CA PRO A 119 11.43 -6.86 -20.30
C PRO A 119 11.85 -7.32 -18.90
N ILE A 120 11.32 -8.48 -18.49
CA ILE A 120 11.47 -9.01 -17.13
C ILE A 120 12.94 -9.25 -16.75
N ASP A 121 13.75 -9.78 -17.67
CA ASP A 121 15.19 -10.00 -17.41
C ASP A 121 15.92 -8.69 -17.11
N GLN A 122 15.60 -7.62 -17.84
CA GLN A 122 16.17 -6.29 -17.57
C GLN A 122 15.67 -5.71 -16.24
N MET A 123 14.41 -5.97 -15.88
CA MET A 123 13.87 -5.57 -14.59
C MET A 123 14.68 -6.20 -13.44
N TRP A 124 15.00 -7.48 -13.52
CA TRP A 124 15.84 -8.16 -12.52
C TRP A 124 17.25 -7.57 -12.44
N LEU A 125 17.88 -7.31 -13.57
CA LEU A 125 19.20 -6.67 -13.58
C LEU A 125 19.19 -5.28 -12.93
N CYS A 126 18.14 -4.49 -13.17
CA CYS A 126 17.98 -3.18 -12.55
C CYS A 126 17.71 -3.30 -11.04
N LEU A 127 16.87 -4.25 -10.60
CA LEU A 127 16.57 -4.46 -9.19
C LEU A 127 17.80 -4.95 -8.42
N ASP A 128 18.58 -5.87 -8.98
CA ASP A 128 19.80 -6.38 -8.37
C ASP A 128 20.89 -5.29 -8.29
N ARG A 129 20.99 -4.41 -9.30
CA ARG A 129 21.87 -3.22 -9.26
C ARG A 129 21.48 -2.29 -8.11
N ASP A 130 20.21 -2.10 -7.88
CA ASP A 130 19.66 -1.19 -6.87
C ASP A 130 19.56 -1.85 -5.47
N LYS A 131 20.05 -3.07 -5.27
CA LYS A 131 19.96 -3.82 -4.01
C LYS A 131 20.37 -3.00 -2.78
N SER A 132 21.49 -2.28 -2.86
CA SER A 132 22.05 -1.54 -1.72
C SER A 132 21.14 -0.43 -1.17
N ILE A 133 20.26 0.16 -2.00
CA ILE A 133 19.32 1.18 -1.50
C ILE A 133 18.22 0.56 -0.62
N PHE A 134 17.87 -0.70 -0.83
CA PHE A 134 16.89 -1.41 0.01
C PHE A 134 17.49 -1.88 1.34
N GLU A 135 18.81 -2.08 1.41
CA GLU A 135 19.52 -2.43 2.63
C GLU A 135 19.55 -1.27 3.65
N GLU A 136 19.22 -0.03 3.22
CA GLU A 136 19.00 1.09 4.13
C GLU A 136 17.73 0.94 4.99
N VAL A 137 16.80 0.04 4.62
CA VAL A 137 15.56 -0.22 5.36
C VAL A 137 15.86 -1.23 6.45
N SER A 138 16.17 -0.73 7.65
CA SER A 138 16.66 -1.54 8.78
C SER A 138 15.56 -2.02 9.72
N GLU A 139 14.39 -1.38 9.70
CA GLU A 139 13.29 -1.67 10.63
C GLU A 139 11.98 -1.91 9.89
N PRO A 140 11.30 -3.05 10.12
CA PRO A 140 9.96 -3.26 9.59
C PRO A 140 8.95 -2.37 10.29
N LYS A 141 8.20 -1.61 9.53
CA LYS A 141 7.11 -0.74 10.00
C LYS A 141 5.77 -1.25 9.50
N LEU A 142 4.70 -0.99 10.25
CA LEU A 142 3.36 -1.21 9.72
C LEU A 142 3.11 -0.20 8.59
N VAL A 143 2.73 -0.69 7.43
CA VAL A 143 2.38 0.08 6.24
C VAL A 143 0.96 -0.27 5.85
N HIS A 144 0.10 0.71 5.66
CA HIS A 144 -1.26 0.50 5.18
C HIS A 144 -1.29 0.19 3.67
N TRP A 145 -0.45 0.88 2.94
CA TRP A 145 -0.21 0.79 1.51
C TRP A 145 -1.38 1.20 0.59
N ASP A 146 -2.60 1.25 1.09
CA ASP A 146 -3.79 1.61 0.30
C ASP A 146 -4.61 2.77 0.92
N CYS A 147 -3.94 3.73 1.59
CA CYS A 147 -4.57 4.87 2.23
C CYS A 147 -4.87 6.01 1.24
N TRP A 148 -5.71 5.73 0.23
CA TRP A 148 -6.17 6.73 -0.74
C TRP A 148 -7.52 7.33 -0.36
N ASP A 149 -7.97 8.38 -1.08
CA ASP A 149 -9.21 9.14 -0.77
C ASP A 149 -10.46 8.25 -0.58
N GLY A 150 -10.51 7.08 -1.22
CA GLY A 150 -11.62 6.12 -1.08
C GLY A 150 -11.68 5.42 0.27
N ASN A 151 -10.51 5.23 0.90
CA ASN A 151 -10.35 4.49 2.15
C ASN A 151 -10.26 5.40 3.38
N ILE A 152 -10.36 6.73 3.19
CA ILE A 152 -10.32 7.75 4.25
C ILE A 152 -11.72 8.27 4.48
N PHE A 153 -12.29 8.06 5.68
CA PHE A 153 -13.61 8.55 6.08
C PHE A 153 -13.50 9.91 6.75
N ILE A 154 -14.41 10.82 6.34
CA ILE A 154 -14.46 12.21 6.80
C ILE A 154 -15.81 12.48 7.44
N HIS A 155 -15.78 12.98 8.67
CA HIS A 155 -16.94 13.52 9.36
C HIS A 155 -16.60 14.89 9.97
N SER A 156 -17.46 15.89 9.76
CA SER A 156 -17.26 17.26 10.27
C SER A 156 -15.88 17.86 9.95
N GLY A 157 -15.35 17.54 8.74
CA GLY A 157 -14.08 18.08 8.22
C GLY A 157 -12.82 17.45 8.82
N LYS A 158 -12.92 16.32 9.53
CA LYS A 158 -11.81 15.56 10.12
C LYS A 158 -11.80 14.12 9.63
N VAL A 159 -10.63 13.50 9.65
CA VAL A 159 -10.48 12.05 9.39
C VAL A 159 -11.03 11.29 10.60
N THR A 160 -12.06 10.47 10.39
CA THR A 160 -12.72 9.66 11.42
C THR A 160 -12.48 8.17 11.28
N GLY A 161 -11.92 7.72 10.15
CA GLY A 161 -11.58 6.33 9.95
C GLY A 161 -10.75 6.07 8.72
N ILE A 162 -9.88 5.08 8.84
CA ILE A 162 -9.13 4.47 7.73
C ILE A 162 -9.57 3.02 7.65
N ILE A 163 -10.02 2.60 6.46
CA ILE A 163 -10.53 1.26 6.17
C ILE A 163 -9.69 0.57 5.10
N ASP A 164 -10.01 -0.69 4.83
CA ASP A 164 -9.39 -1.50 3.77
C ASP A 164 -7.89 -1.75 4.01
N TRP A 165 -7.59 -2.46 5.10
CA TRP A 165 -6.24 -2.82 5.51
C TRP A 165 -5.72 -4.10 4.83
N GLU A 166 -6.40 -4.59 3.79
CA GLU A 166 -6.07 -5.88 3.14
C GLU A 166 -4.67 -5.92 2.51
N ARG A 167 -4.16 -4.75 2.06
CA ARG A 167 -2.83 -4.59 1.48
C ARG A 167 -1.73 -4.35 2.50
N SER A 168 -2.07 -4.27 3.79
CA SER A 168 -1.09 -3.94 4.82
C SER A 168 0.08 -4.90 4.84
N ILE A 169 1.25 -4.34 5.05
CA ILE A 169 2.52 -5.05 5.05
C ILE A 169 3.43 -4.52 6.17
N TRP A 170 4.35 -5.32 6.62
CA TRP A 170 5.46 -4.93 7.48
C TRP A 170 6.67 -4.62 6.59
N GLY A 171 6.89 -3.34 6.30
CA GLY A 171 7.84 -2.96 5.27
C GLY A 171 8.43 -1.56 5.41
N ASP A 172 8.84 -1.01 4.25
CA ASP A 172 9.31 0.38 4.14
C ASP A 172 8.12 1.34 4.06
N PRO A 173 8.03 2.35 4.92
CA PRO A 173 7.02 3.42 4.85
C PRO A 173 6.85 4.07 3.48
N LEU A 174 7.88 4.08 2.64
CA LEU A 174 7.79 4.64 1.30
C LEU A 174 6.85 3.88 0.34
N MET A 175 6.31 2.74 0.77
CA MET A 175 5.22 2.06 0.04
C MET A 175 3.87 2.78 0.16
N GLU A 176 3.69 3.67 1.12
CA GLU A 176 2.43 4.39 1.32
C GLU A 176 2.00 5.23 0.13
N VAL A 177 0.69 5.42 -0.03
CA VAL A 177 0.08 6.21 -1.12
C VAL A 177 0.70 7.61 -1.22
N GLY A 178 1.00 8.23 -0.10
CA GLY A 178 1.59 9.58 -0.04
C GLY A 178 3.02 9.69 -0.55
N PHE A 179 3.65 8.58 -0.95
CA PHE A 179 4.98 8.57 -1.57
C PHE A 179 4.96 8.10 -3.03
N ARG A 180 3.78 7.94 -3.64
CA ARG A 180 3.66 7.61 -5.07
C ARG A 180 4.37 8.66 -5.93
N THR A 181 5.28 8.23 -6.81
CA THR A 181 6.12 9.13 -7.60
C THR A 181 5.40 9.80 -8.76
N TYR A 182 4.17 9.41 -9.02
CA TYR A 182 3.33 9.93 -10.11
C TYR A 182 2.17 10.82 -9.65
N ALA A 183 2.10 11.15 -8.36
CA ALA A 183 1.08 12.01 -7.77
C ALA A 183 1.69 13.21 -7.05
N ASP A 184 0.92 14.29 -6.92
CA ASP A 184 1.28 15.40 -6.03
C ASP A 184 0.84 15.06 -4.60
N ASN A 185 1.80 14.75 -3.76
CA ASN A 185 1.59 14.37 -2.37
C ASN A 185 2.14 15.42 -1.38
N THR A 186 2.32 16.66 -1.81
CA THR A 186 2.96 17.73 -1.01
C THR A 186 2.28 17.92 0.34
N CYS A 187 0.94 17.94 0.38
CA CYS A 187 0.19 18.10 1.63
C CYS A 187 0.35 16.90 2.56
N PHE A 188 0.28 15.67 2.01
CA PHE A 188 0.53 14.46 2.79
C PHE A 188 1.94 14.45 3.37
N GLN A 189 2.95 14.72 2.56
CA GLN A 189 4.36 14.72 2.99
C GLN A 189 4.63 15.78 4.06
N LYS A 190 3.95 16.93 3.98
CA LYS A 190 4.00 17.96 5.03
C LYS A 190 3.46 17.41 6.35
N GLY A 191 2.29 16.76 6.35
CA GLY A 191 1.70 16.14 7.54
C GLY A 191 2.54 14.99 8.08
N TYR A 192 3.11 14.18 7.20
CA TYR A 192 4.03 13.10 7.55
C TYR A 192 5.35 13.60 8.17
N GLY A 193 5.68 14.86 7.98
CA GLY A 193 6.91 15.48 8.52
C GLY A 193 8.15 15.32 7.64
N ILE A 194 7.97 14.93 6.37
CA ILE A 194 9.07 14.83 5.39
C ILE A 194 9.06 16.06 4.48
N LYS A 195 10.21 16.73 4.38
CA LYS A 195 10.39 17.87 3.46
C LYS A 195 10.81 17.43 2.07
N ARG A 196 11.68 16.44 2.00
CA ARG A 196 12.22 15.89 0.74
C ARG A 196 12.75 14.49 0.98
N LEU A 197 12.53 13.60 0.03
CA LEU A 197 13.17 12.30 -0.02
C LEU A 197 14.64 12.42 -0.48
N THR A 198 15.48 11.52 -0.01
CA THR A 198 16.83 11.33 -0.57
C THR A 198 16.72 10.66 -1.94
N LYS A 199 17.78 10.71 -2.75
CA LYS A 199 17.82 10.02 -4.05
C LYS A 199 17.54 8.51 -3.92
N ASN A 200 18.07 7.87 -2.87
CA ASN A 200 17.82 6.46 -2.63
C ASN A 200 16.37 6.19 -2.24
N GLN A 201 15.75 7.06 -1.45
CA GLN A 201 14.33 6.99 -1.12
C GLN A 201 13.44 7.21 -2.36
N GLU A 202 13.74 8.21 -3.19
CA GLU A 202 13.05 8.44 -4.47
C GLU A 202 13.14 7.19 -5.37
N ARG A 203 14.32 6.57 -5.40
CA ARG A 203 14.57 5.35 -6.18
C ARG A 203 13.79 4.14 -5.63
N ARG A 204 13.73 3.96 -4.30
CA ARG A 204 12.89 2.91 -3.70
C ARG A 204 11.41 3.14 -3.98
N ALA A 205 10.92 4.38 -3.86
CA ALA A 205 9.52 4.72 -4.15
C ALA A 205 9.14 4.36 -5.60
N LEU A 206 10.04 4.54 -6.59
CA LEU A 206 9.84 4.07 -7.96
C LEU A 206 9.65 2.55 -8.03
N TRP A 207 10.45 1.78 -7.29
CA TRP A 207 10.31 0.33 -7.24
C TRP A 207 9.00 -0.12 -6.59
N TYR A 208 8.52 0.62 -5.57
CA TYR A 208 7.23 0.33 -4.95
C TYR A 208 6.06 0.67 -5.88
N ASP A 209 6.19 1.71 -6.71
CA ASP A 209 5.22 1.99 -7.78
C ASP A 209 5.22 0.87 -8.84
N ILE A 210 6.39 0.37 -9.25
CA ILE A 210 6.52 -0.77 -10.17
C ILE A 210 5.82 -1.99 -9.60
N TYR A 211 6.06 -2.33 -8.33
CA TYR A 211 5.42 -3.46 -7.68
C TYR A 211 3.90 -3.30 -7.58
N LEU A 212 3.43 -2.11 -7.21
CA LEU A 212 1.99 -1.84 -7.19
C LEU A 212 1.36 -2.02 -8.58
N MET A 213 1.96 -1.43 -9.62
CA MET A 213 1.42 -1.52 -10.98
C MET A 213 1.47 -2.94 -11.53
N LEU A 214 2.46 -3.74 -11.14
CA LEU A 214 2.49 -5.17 -11.42
C LEU A 214 1.25 -5.85 -10.82
N LEU A 215 0.96 -5.63 -9.54
CA LEU A 215 -0.21 -6.23 -8.89
C LEU A 215 -1.53 -5.75 -9.50
N VAL A 216 -1.67 -4.45 -9.79
CA VAL A 216 -2.88 -3.89 -10.44
C VAL A 216 -3.09 -4.47 -11.84
N ALA A 217 -2.00 -4.74 -12.59
CA ALA A 217 -2.11 -5.40 -13.89
C ALA A 217 -2.65 -6.84 -13.79
N LEU A 218 -2.38 -7.53 -12.66
CA LEU A 218 -2.89 -8.87 -12.41
C LEU A 218 -4.36 -8.90 -11.99
N GLU A 219 -4.86 -7.84 -11.36
CA GLU A 219 -6.22 -7.82 -10.81
C GLU A 219 -7.30 -8.09 -11.86
N TYR A 220 -7.12 -7.63 -13.09
CA TYR A 220 -8.06 -7.92 -14.18
C TYR A 220 -8.31 -9.43 -14.32
N GLU A 221 -7.24 -10.22 -14.36
CA GLU A 221 -7.34 -11.67 -14.51
C GLU A 221 -7.87 -12.34 -13.24
N TYR A 222 -7.34 -12.01 -12.07
CA TYR A 222 -7.66 -12.70 -10.83
C TYR A 222 -9.00 -12.29 -10.22
N ARG A 223 -9.39 -11.00 -10.36
CA ARG A 223 -10.69 -10.49 -9.88
C ARG A 223 -11.79 -10.57 -10.94
N LYS A 224 -11.46 -11.01 -12.16
CA LYS A 224 -12.39 -11.16 -13.29
C LYS A 224 -13.18 -9.89 -13.58
N TYR A 225 -12.47 -8.76 -13.69
CA TYR A 225 -13.09 -7.48 -14.02
C TYR A 225 -13.75 -7.52 -15.41
N GLU A 226 -14.88 -6.80 -15.57
CA GLU A 226 -15.62 -6.73 -16.84
C GLU A 226 -14.85 -5.98 -17.93
N THR A 227 -13.97 -5.02 -17.54
CA THR A 227 -13.15 -4.22 -18.46
C THR A 227 -11.66 -4.39 -18.19
N MET A 228 -10.85 -4.11 -19.21
CA MET A 228 -9.39 -4.13 -19.10
C MET A 228 -8.79 -2.77 -18.72
N ASP A 229 -9.59 -1.81 -18.28
CA ASP A 229 -9.13 -0.44 -18.02
C ASP A 229 -8.02 -0.38 -16.97
N SER A 230 -8.17 -1.15 -15.87
CA SER A 230 -7.14 -1.28 -14.83
C SER A 230 -5.82 -1.85 -15.37
N TYR A 231 -5.91 -2.86 -16.23
CA TYR A 231 -4.74 -3.48 -16.87
C TYR A 231 -4.03 -2.48 -17.81
N TYR A 232 -4.75 -1.78 -18.68
CA TYR A 232 -4.14 -0.79 -19.57
C TYR A 232 -3.50 0.35 -18.80
N TYR A 233 -4.18 0.87 -17.79
CA TYR A 233 -3.61 1.89 -16.90
C TYR A 233 -2.32 1.39 -16.22
N ALA A 234 -2.39 0.22 -15.60
CA ALA A 234 -1.27 -0.34 -14.85
C ALA A 234 -0.06 -0.63 -15.72
N THR A 235 -0.26 -1.22 -16.91
CA THR A 235 0.86 -1.53 -17.83
C THR A 235 1.49 -0.27 -18.42
N GLN A 236 0.71 0.78 -18.73
CA GLN A 236 1.26 2.07 -19.13
C GLN A 236 2.11 2.71 -18.03
N MET A 237 1.61 2.68 -16.79
CA MET A 237 2.36 3.20 -15.64
C MET A 237 3.60 2.36 -15.36
N LEU A 238 3.50 1.04 -15.45
CA LEU A 238 4.61 0.10 -15.26
C LEU A 238 5.75 0.40 -16.24
N MET A 239 5.47 0.55 -17.54
CA MET A 239 6.45 0.95 -18.55
C MET A 239 7.10 2.28 -18.19
N LYS A 240 6.29 3.31 -17.88
CA LYS A 240 6.78 4.65 -17.54
C LYS A 240 7.69 4.68 -16.31
N GLN A 241 7.34 3.91 -15.26
CA GLN A 241 8.17 3.84 -14.06
C GLN A 241 9.43 3.00 -14.31
N PHE A 242 9.32 1.95 -15.11
CA PHE A 242 10.47 1.12 -15.47
C PHE A 242 11.51 1.88 -16.28
N GLU A 243 11.13 2.72 -17.26
CA GLU A 243 12.04 3.60 -17.96
C GLU A 243 12.90 4.46 -17.02
N LYS A 244 12.31 4.98 -15.92
CA LYS A 244 13.04 5.79 -14.93
C LYS A 244 14.05 4.97 -14.12
N VAL A 245 13.82 3.68 -13.92
CA VAL A 245 14.78 2.83 -13.18
C VAL A 245 15.86 2.25 -14.10
N GLN A 246 15.72 2.31 -15.42
CA GLN A 246 16.77 1.92 -16.35
C GLN A 246 17.90 2.98 -16.44
N GLY A 247 17.55 4.26 -16.28
CA GLY A 247 18.50 5.40 -16.25
C GLY A 247 19.13 5.57 -14.86
#